data_c5518a5d44b223dea507fc1b7964bdd6
#
_entry.id   c5518a5d44b223dea507fc1b7964bdd6
#
_cell.length_a   1.000
_cell.length_b   1.000
_cell.length_c   1.000
_cell.angle_alpha   90.00
_cell.angle_beta   90.00
_cell.angle_gamma   90.00
#
_symmetry.space_group_name_H-M   'P 1'
#
loop_
_entity.id
_entity.type
_entity.pdbx_description
1 polymer ?
#
loop_
_entity_poly.entity_id
_entity_poly.type
_entity_poly.pdbx_seq_one_letter_code
_entity_poly.pdbx_strand_id
1 'polypeptide(L)'
;MYTKTIASIASGMGGGIGVIRISGDDALTVAGKIFRKRSQIDLTSECEKDGIQYDDKYFWKKESHTIHYGFIVDNGKVIDEVMVLLMKKPNSYTREDVVEIDSHGGPFIVKKILETVLKNGAVLAEPGEF
;
A
#
# COMPACT_ATOMS: atom_id res chain seq x y z
N MET A 1 -11.24 -8.44 -21.83
CA MET A 1 -9.88 -8.86 -21.42
C MET A 1 -9.71 -8.72 -19.93
N TYR A 2 -9.15 -9.70 -19.31
CA TYR A 2 -8.88 -9.70 -17.86
C TYR A 2 -7.53 -9.03 -17.58
N THR A 3 -7.52 -8.02 -16.73
CA THR A 3 -6.29 -7.38 -16.30
C THR A 3 -6.11 -7.61 -14.79
N LYS A 4 -4.91 -7.97 -14.41
CA LYS A 4 -4.58 -8.20 -13.00
C LYS A 4 -3.95 -6.97 -12.37
N THR A 5 -4.07 -6.85 -11.06
CA THR A 5 -3.36 -5.84 -10.29
C THR A 5 -2.06 -6.46 -9.80
N ILE A 6 -0.94 -5.81 -10.09
CA ILE A 6 0.39 -6.33 -9.78
C ILE A 6 1.09 -5.48 -8.74
N ALA A 7 2.02 -6.09 -8.02
CA ALA A 7 2.81 -5.38 -7.02
C ALA A 7 4.24 -5.90 -7.01
N SER A 8 5.16 -5.02 -6.65
CA SER A 8 6.56 -5.40 -6.46
C SER A 8 7.27 -4.42 -5.54
N ILE A 9 8.45 -4.82 -5.08
CA ILE A 9 9.38 -3.93 -4.39
C ILE A 9 10.08 -3.12 -5.46
N ALA A 10 9.96 -1.80 -5.38
CA ALA A 10 10.50 -0.89 -6.39
C ALA A 10 11.80 -0.22 -5.94
N SER A 11 12.24 -0.45 -4.71
CA SER A 11 13.47 0.11 -4.16
C SER A 11 14.53 -0.98 -4.00
N GLY A 12 15.78 -0.56 -3.86
CA GLY A 12 16.83 -1.47 -3.47
C GLY A 12 16.65 -1.93 -2.02
N MET A 13 17.12 -3.14 -1.72
CA MET A 13 17.08 -3.68 -0.37
C MET A 13 18.19 -3.05 0.47
N GLY A 14 17.87 -2.70 1.71
CA GLY A 14 18.85 -2.15 2.64
C GLY A 14 19.02 -0.65 2.58
N GLY A 15 18.23 0.05 1.78
CA GLY A 15 18.21 1.51 1.78
C GLY A 15 17.41 2.07 2.95
N GLY A 16 17.42 3.39 3.11
CA GLY A 16 16.68 4.06 4.17
C GLY A 16 15.17 4.09 3.97
N ILE A 17 14.72 3.91 2.72
CA ILE A 17 13.30 3.90 2.39
C ILE A 17 13.01 2.69 1.53
N GLY A 18 11.96 1.94 1.90
CA GLY A 18 11.45 0.85 1.10
C GLY A 18 10.25 1.32 0.29
N VAL A 19 10.20 0.95 -0.98
CA VAL A 19 9.12 1.34 -1.87
C VAL A 19 8.42 0.12 -2.42
N ILE A 20 7.12 0.04 -2.17
CA ILE A 20 6.24 -0.98 -2.76
C ILE A 20 5.36 -0.27 -3.77
N ARG A 21 5.28 -0.80 -4.99
CA ARG A 21 4.42 -0.22 -6.03
C ARG A 21 3.34 -1.21 -6.42
N ILE A 22 2.10 -0.71 -6.50
CA ILE A 22 0.93 -1.50 -6.88
C ILE A 22 0.31 -0.82 -8.09
N SER A 23 0.03 -1.58 -9.15
CA SER A 23 -0.56 -1.03 -10.37
C SER A 23 -1.69 -1.93 -10.87
N GLY A 24 -2.82 -1.32 -11.20
CA GLY A 24 -3.96 -2.04 -11.76
C GLY A 24 -5.29 -1.51 -11.25
N ASP A 25 -6.35 -2.13 -11.72
CA ASP A 25 -7.71 -1.69 -11.42
C ASP A 25 -8.06 -1.80 -9.92
N ASP A 26 -7.43 -2.71 -9.21
CA ASP A 26 -7.69 -2.92 -7.79
C ASP A 26 -6.66 -2.29 -6.86
N ALA A 27 -5.72 -1.50 -7.41
CA ALA A 27 -4.64 -0.93 -6.61
C ALA A 27 -5.16 -0.08 -5.44
N LEU A 28 -6.14 0.77 -5.70
CA LEU A 28 -6.71 1.63 -4.67
C LEU A 28 -7.44 0.84 -3.60
N THR A 29 -8.15 -0.21 -4.00
CA THR A 29 -8.89 -1.07 -3.08
C THR A 29 -7.93 -1.88 -2.20
N VAL A 30 -6.91 -2.47 -2.79
CA VAL A 30 -5.90 -3.23 -2.06
C VAL A 30 -5.25 -2.34 -0.99
N ALA A 31 -4.83 -1.14 -1.39
CA ALA A 31 -4.22 -0.20 -0.46
C ALA A 31 -5.19 0.22 0.66
N GLY A 32 -6.46 0.46 0.32
CA GLY A 32 -7.47 0.85 1.31
C GLY A 32 -7.73 -0.21 2.37
N LYS A 33 -7.61 -1.49 1.99
CA LYS A 33 -7.82 -2.59 2.92
C LYS A 33 -6.77 -2.62 4.04
N ILE A 34 -5.56 -2.18 3.75
CA ILE A 34 -4.42 -2.34 4.67
C ILE A 34 -3.93 -1.03 5.28
N PHE A 35 -4.48 0.10 4.85
CA PHE A 35 -4.08 1.41 5.34
C PHE A 35 -4.98 1.86 6.48
N ARG A 36 -4.38 2.46 7.52
CA ARG A 36 -5.12 3.08 8.63
C ARG A 36 -4.58 4.47 8.88
N LYS A 37 -5.49 5.40 9.19
CA LYS A 37 -5.10 6.74 9.63
C LYS A 37 -4.55 6.69 11.04
N ARG A 38 -3.77 7.70 11.39
CA ARG A 38 -3.19 7.82 12.73
C ARG A 38 -4.26 7.68 13.85
N SER A 39 -5.44 8.26 13.62
CA SER A 39 -6.53 8.23 14.60
C SER A 39 -7.11 6.83 14.83
N GLN A 40 -6.85 5.90 13.93
CA GLN A 40 -7.35 4.53 14.01
C GLN A 40 -6.36 3.58 14.69
N ILE A 41 -5.21 4.08 15.10
CA ILE A 41 -4.14 3.27 15.67
C ILE A 41 -3.94 3.61 17.15
N ASP A 42 -3.82 2.56 17.97
CA ASP A 42 -3.35 2.66 19.34
C ASP A 42 -1.84 2.44 19.33
N LEU A 43 -1.08 3.53 19.48
CA LEU A 43 0.37 3.46 19.41
C LEU A 43 1.00 2.69 20.58
N THR A 44 0.30 2.61 21.72
CA THR A 44 0.82 1.88 22.88
C THR A 44 0.87 0.39 22.59
N SER A 45 -0.17 -0.15 21.98
CA SER A 45 -0.23 -1.58 21.68
C SER A 45 0.30 -1.92 20.29
N GLU A 46 0.54 -0.89 19.46
CA GLU A 46 0.94 -1.05 18.06
C GLU A 46 -0.09 -1.84 17.25
N CYS A 47 -1.36 -1.60 17.56
CA CYS A 47 -2.49 -2.26 16.90
C CYS A 47 -3.52 -1.23 16.50
N GLU A 48 -4.40 -1.59 15.59
CA GLU A 48 -5.55 -0.75 15.32
C GLU A 48 -6.48 -0.76 16.53
N LYS A 49 -7.21 0.33 16.73
CA LYS A 49 -8.15 0.46 17.84
C LYS A 49 -9.29 -0.55 17.68
N ASP A 50 -9.85 -0.97 18.82
CA ASP A 50 -11.00 -1.88 18.82
C ASP A 50 -12.17 -1.26 18.09
N GLY A 51 -12.91 -2.08 17.34
CA GLY A 51 -14.11 -1.65 16.65
C GLY A 51 -13.87 -0.84 15.38
N ILE A 52 -12.63 -0.73 14.94
CA ILE A 52 -12.33 -0.01 13.71
C ILE A 52 -12.87 -0.81 12.52
N GLN A 53 -13.61 -0.10 11.67
CA GLN A 53 -13.99 -0.61 10.37
C GLN A 53 -13.19 0.14 9.33
N TYR A 54 -12.38 -0.57 8.56
CA TYR A 54 -11.63 0.07 7.50
C TYR A 54 -12.53 0.36 6.31
N ASP A 55 -12.14 1.35 5.53
CA ASP A 55 -12.85 1.75 4.32
C ASP A 55 -11.97 1.40 3.12
N ASP A 56 -12.31 0.31 2.42
CA ASP A 56 -11.55 -0.11 1.25
C ASP A 56 -11.70 0.86 0.07
N LYS A 57 -12.62 1.81 0.19
CA LYS A 57 -12.79 2.88 -0.79
C LYS A 57 -12.07 4.16 -0.40
N TYR A 58 -11.29 4.15 0.67
CA TYR A 58 -10.66 5.36 1.21
C TYR A 58 -9.89 6.13 0.13
N PHE A 59 -9.05 5.42 -0.65
CA PHE A 59 -8.24 6.07 -1.67
C PHE A 59 -9.03 6.39 -2.95
N TRP A 60 -10.15 5.71 -3.17
CA TRP A 60 -11.03 6.05 -4.28
C TRP A 60 -11.59 7.47 -4.16
N LYS A 61 -11.73 7.96 -2.94
CA LYS A 61 -12.28 9.28 -2.63
C LYS A 61 -11.24 10.38 -2.69
N LYS A 62 -9.97 10.03 -2.81
CA LYS A 62 -8.87 10.99 -2.78
C LYS A 62 -8.46 11.37 -4.19
N GLU A 63 -7.87 12.55 -4.32
CA GLU A 63 -7.43 13.02 -5.62
C GLU A 63 -6.13 12.36 -6.04
N SER A 64 -5.87 12.36 -7.35
CA SER A 64 -4.61 11.89 -7.90
C SER A 64 -3.46 12.81 -7.50
N HIS A 65 -2.26 12.26 -7.45
CA HIS A 65 -1.04 13.00 -7.14
C HIS A 65 -1.06 13.59 -5.73
N THR A 66 -1.59 12.82 -4.79
CA THR A 66 -1.62 13.19 -3.38
C THR A 66 -0.84 12.19 -2.55
N ILE A 67 -0.39 12.63 -1.37
CA ILE A 67 0.40 11.83 -0.44
C ILE A 67 -0.39 11.72 0.87
N HIS A 68 -0.47 10.51 1.41
CA HIS A 68 -1.23 10.24 2.61
C HIS A 68 -0.36 9.55 3.65
N TYR A 69 -0.29 10.15 4.81
CA TYR A 69 0.45 9.59 5.95
C TYR A 69 -0.45 8.63 6.73
N GLY A 70 0.09 7.52 7.12
CA GLY A 70 -0.62 6.57 7.97
C GLY A 70 0.19 5.32 8.26
N PHE A 71 -0.54 4.21 8.41
CA PHE A 71 0.04 2.94 8.87
C PHE A 71 -0.47 1.81 8.03
N ILE A 72 0.40 0.83 7.78
CA ILE A 72 0.00 -0.44 7.18
C ILE A 72 -0.22 -1.43 8.30
N VAL A 73 -1.36 -2.13 8.27
CA VAL A 73 -1.70 -3.15 9.25
C VAL A 73 -1.91 -4.50 8.59
N ASP A 74 -1.66 -5.55 9.35
CA ASP A 74 -1.97 -6.93 8.96
C ASP A 74 -2.60 -7.60 10.17
N ASN A 75 -3.82 -8.11 10.00
CA ASN A 75 -4.60 -8.70 11.10
C ASN A 75 -4.65 -7.78 12.32
N GLY A 76 -4.85 -6.49 12.08
CA GLY A 76 -4.96 -5.48 13.13
C GLY A 76 -3.66 -5.02 13.74
N LYS A 77 -2.53 -5.64 13.41
CA LYS A 77 -1.22 -5.25 13.95
C LYS A 77 -0.52 -4.30 12.99
N VAL A 78 0.09 -3.27 13.55
CA VAL A 78 0.86 -2.31 12.76
C VAL A 78 2.14 -2.97 12.25
N ILE A 79 2.36 -2.89 10.94
CA ILE A 79 3.62 -3.31 10.34
C ILE A 79 4.59 -2.14 10.32
N ASP A 80 4.14 -0.99 9.84
CA ASP A 80 5.00 0.19 9.72
C ASP A 80 4.18 1.45 9.52
N GLU A 81 4.79 2.55 9.81
CA GLU A 81 4.34 3.91 9.52
C GLU A 81 4.80 4.24 8.10
N VAL A 82 3.90 4.75 7.27
CA VAL A 82 4.16 4.89 5.84
C VAL A 82 3.63 6.19 5.26
N MET A 83 4.12 6.51 4.07
CA MET A 83 3.52 7.49 3.18
C MET A 83 2.95 6.75 1.98
N VAL A 84 1.72 7.04 1.62
CA VAL A 84 1.07 6.42 0.46
C VAL A 84 0.86 7.49 -0.60
N LEU A 85 1.38 7.23 -1.79
CA LEU A 85 1.27 8.14 -2.93
C LEU A 85 0.31 7.55 -3.94
N LEU A 86 -0.60 8.38 -4.45
CA LEU A 86 -1.61 7.95 -5.42
C LEU A 86 -1.34 8.60 -6.77
N MET A 87 -1.43 7.81 -7.82
CA MET A 87 -1.50 8.31 -9.19
C MET A 87 -2.63 7.60 -9.89
N LYS A 88 -3.70 8.33 -10.16
CA LYS A 88 -4.89 7.75 -10.79
C LYS A 88 -4.83 7.88 -12.29
N LYS A 89 -5.33 6.85 -12.99
CA LYS A 89 -5.41 6.86 -14.45
C LYS A 89 -6.24 8.05 -14.93
N PRO A 90 -5.98 8.59 -16.14
CA PRO A 90 -4.94 8.13 -17.07
C PRO A 90 -3.57 8.76 -16.85
N ASN A 91 -3.42 9.63 -15.86
CA ASN A 91 -2.20 10.41 -15.63
C ASN A 91 -1.27 9.72 -14.62
N SER A 92 -1.06 8.43 -14.81
CA SER A 92 -0.21 7.64 -13.93
C SER A 92 0.99 7.09 -14.68
N TYR A 93 1.94 6.57 -13.91
CA TYR A 93 3.16 5.99 -14.44
C TYR A 93 2.88 4.85 -15.44
N THR A 94 1.90 4.00 -15.14
CA THR A 94 1.57 2.83 -15.96
C THR A 94 0.32 3.03 -16.79
N ARG A 95 -0.32 4.20 -16.72
CA ARG A 95 -1.63 4.52 -17.29
C ARG A 95 -2.78 3.76 -16.64
N GLU A 96 -2.50 3.09 -15.53
CA GLU A 96 -3.48 2.48 -14.65
C GLU A 96 -3.47 3.23 -13.33
N ASP A 97 -4.34 2.86 -12.42
CA ASP A 97 -4.23 3.37 -11.06
C ASP A 97 -2.97 2.80 -10.41
N VAL A 98 -2.18 3.67 -9.82
CA VAL A 98 -0.93 3.28 -9.16
C VAL A 98 -0.94 3.77 -7.73
N VAL A 99 -0.55 2.89 -6.82
CA VAL A 99 -0.29 3.24 -5.42
C VAL A 99 1.16 2.92 -5.12
N GLU A 100 1.84 3.87 -4.52
CA GLU A 100 3.19 3.65 -4.03
C GLU A 100 3.17 3.77 -2.51
N ILE A 101 3.73 2.77 -1.82
CA ILE A 101 3.83 2.78 -0.36
C ILE A 101 5.29 2.95 -0.01
N ASP A 102 5.62 4.07 0.61
CA ASP A 102 6.97 4.37 1.08
C ASP A 102 7.05 4.04 2.56
N SER A 103 7.90 3.09 2.91
CA SER A 103 8.07 2.58 4.26
C SER A 103 9.51 2.77 4.75
N HIS A 104 9.77 2.39 5.98
CA HIS A 104 11.15 2.25 6.45
C HIS A 104 11.83 1.11 5.69
N GLY A 105 13.12 1.29 5.36
CA GLY A 105 13.76 0.47 4.35
C GLY A 105 14.27 -0.90 4.78
N GLY A 106 14.04 -1.34 6.00
CA GLY A 106 14.53 -2.65 6.44
C GLY A 106 13.94 -3.77 5.59
N PRO A 107 14.76 -4.77 5.19
CA PRO A 107 14.27 -5.84 4.31
C PRO A 107 13.09 -6.60 4.88
N PHE A 108 13.07 -6.81 6.18
CA PHE A 108 11.96 -7.50 6.85
C PHE A 108 10.65 -6.74 6.69
N ILE A 109 10.68 -5.43 6.94
CA ILE A 109 9.49 -4.58 6.85
C ILE A 109 8.96 -4.54 5.41
N VAL A 110 9.85 -4.34 4.46
CA VAL A 110 9.48 -4.24 3.04
C VAL A 110 8.84 -5.54 2.56
N LYS A 111 9.43 -6.68 2.91
CA LYS A 111 8.86 -7.98 2.55
C LYS A 111 7.51 -8.21 3.20
N LYS A 112 7.36 -7.81 4.46
CA LYS A 112 6.11 -7.99 5.18
C LYS A 112 4.99 -7.15 4.56
N ILE A 113 5.29 -5.92 4.14
CA ILE A 113 4.31 -5.08 3.46
C ILE A 113 3.92 -5.73 2.12
N LEU A 114 4.90 -6.21 1.35
CA LEU A 114 4.60 -6.87 0.08
C LEU A 114 3.69 -8.07 0.29
N GLU A 115 4.01 -8.93 1.26
CA GLU A 115 3.17 -10.08 1.58
C GLU A 115 1.73 -9.66 1.91
N THR A 116 1.58 -8.59 2.68
CA THR A 116 0.27 -8.07 3.08
C THR A 116 -0.50 -7.58 1.85
N VAL A 117 0.17 -6.88 0.95
CA VAL A 117 -0.41 -6.43 -0.32
C VAL A 117 -0.89 -7.62 -1.15
N LEU A 118 -0.06 -8.66 -1.26
CA LEU A 118 -0.43 -9.85 -2.05
C LEU A 118 -1.60 -10.60 -1.43
N LYS A 119 -1.68 -10.68 -0.12
CA LYS A 119 -2.82 -11.30 0.59
C LYS A 119 -4.13 -10.58 0.30
N ASN A 120 -4.06 -9.31 -0.04
CA ASN A 120 -5.24 -8.45 -0.19
C ASN A 120 -5.64 -8.18 -1.63
N GLY A 121 -5.08 -8.91 -2.58
CA GLY A 121 -5.62 -8.92 -3.93
C GLY A 121 -4.66 -8.60 -5.07
N ALA A 122 -3.42 -8.25 -4.79
CA ALA A 122 -2.43 -8.05 -5.84
C ALA A 122 -1.68 -9.34 -6.14
N VAL A 123 -1.07 -9.42 -7.30
CA VAL A 123 -0.23 -10.53 -7.74
C VAL A 123 1.20 -10.02 -7.87
N LEU A 124 2.17 -10.84 -7.50
CA LEU A 124 3.56 -10.44 -7.64
C LEU A 124 3.89 -10.19 -9.12
N ALA A 125 4.50 -9.03 -9.40
CA ALA A 125 4.84 -8.67 -10.76
C ALA A 125 5.98 -9.53 -11.29
N GLU A 126 5.91 -9.86 -12.58
CA GLU A 126 7.03 -10.46 -13.28
C GLU A 126 8.10 -9.41 -13.53
N PRO A 127 9.37 -9.79 -13.71
CA PRO A 127 10.42 -8.85 -14.04
C PRO A 127 10.04 -8.01 -15.28
N GLY A 128 10.10 -6.69 -15.14
CA GLY A 128 9.80 -5.78 -16.24
C GLY A 128 8.32 -5.59 -16.52
N GLU A 129 7.44 -6.10 -15.68
CA GLU A 129 5.99 -6.01 -15.92
C GLU A 129 5.42 -4.61 -15.70
N PHE A 130 6.08 -3.77 -14.92
CA PHE A 130 5.65 -2.38 -14.72
C PHE A 130 5.95 -1.50 -15.91
#